data_a39d1e41ce3b8e58d9000911b3713155
#
_entry.id   a39d1e41ce3b8e58d9000911b3713155
#
_cell.length_a   1.000
_cell.length_b   1.000
_cell.length_c   1.000
_cell.angle_alpha   90.00
_cell.angle_beta   90.00
_cell.angle_gamma   90.00
#
_symmetry.space_group_name_H-M   'P 1'
#
loop_
_entity.id
_entity.type
_entity.pdbx_description
1 polymer ?
#
loop_
_entity_poly.entity_id
_entity_poly.type
_entity_poly.pdbx_seq_one_letter_code
_entity_poly.pdbx_strand_id
1 'polypeptide(L)'
;DKFEAAILLDGWLRVKEGIPRSEVITLVSYKLRKKAVNQGVAIDSVFRNTNGINFQLMSMASAFEATDMGKAPSKLFMEVADLYHNDFASYSKLIEEAMQMLEGTSELKHSFIKFLREQVPDKADKILVAIKSIDEFAIATKALPCSFFDVLSEDTISLLRKKVLNHKFFMVRHKNLQEYPALALSLLEKFILNTGDTVATNSSEETEKYHTAEEKQVNNENKQADNISFADWITQCAGLSPATARSYRSALNTCDAYAFESQLYSESITLCTTYNDFVVKYDALMNDEGFLKLSEIKHNYLVAALKKYHDYFYALDTGFVSS
;
A
#
# COMPACT_ATOMS: atom_id res chain seq x y z
N ASP A 1 -6.22 21.63 3.38
CA ASP A 1 -5.36 22.51 4.18
C ASP A 1 -3.88 22.23 3.90
N LYS A 2 -2.96 23.04 4.48
CA LYS A 2 -1.50 22.91 4.25
C LYS A 2 -0.95 21.57 4.75
N PHE A 3 -1.47 21.05 5.83
CA PHE A 3 -1.05 19.74 6.39
C PHE A 3 -1.39 18.58 5.46
N GLU A 4 -2.57 18.61 4.84
CA GLU A 4 -2.93 17.61 3.83
C GLU A 4 -2.05 17.72 2.59
N ALA A 5 -1.74 18.95 2.16
CA ALA A 5 -0.82 19.17 1.04
C ALA A 5 0.60 18.67 1.35
N ALA A 6 1.10 18.84 2.60
CA ALA A 6 2.38 18.28 3.02
C ALA A 6 2.38 16.75 3.02
N ILE A 7 1.29 16.10 3.48
CA ILE A 7 1.14 14.64 3.42
C ILE A 7 1.10 14.13 1.95
N LEU A 8 0.46 14.87 1.04
CA LEU A 8 0.46 14.54 -0.39
C LEU A 8 1.85 14.70 -1.00
N LEU A 9 2.60 15.73 -0.61
CA LEU A 9 3.98 15.89 -1.08
C LEU A 9 4.90 14.80 -0.53
N ASP A 10 4.83 14.43 0.75
CA ASP A 10 5.52 13.26 1.32
C ASP A 10 5.20 11.98 0.50
N GLY A 11 3.93 11.81 0.14
CA GLY A 11 3.52 10.73 -0.74
C GLY A 11 4.18 10.78 -2.12
N TRP A 12 4.21 11.94 -2.78
CA TRP A 12 4.87 12.08 -4.08
C TRP A 12 6.37 11.80 -4.01
N LEU A 13 7.06 12.29 -2.98
CA LEU A 13 8.49 12.02 -2.76
C LEU A 13 8.76 10.51 -2.64
N ARG A 14 7.92 9.77 -1.95
CA ARG A 14 8.01 8.29 -1.86
C ARG A 14 7.83 7.60 -3.22
N VAL A 15 6.96 8.11 -4.10
CA VAL A 15 6.85 7.62 -5.48
C VAL A 15 8.16 7.84 -6.23
N LYS A 16 8.81 8.99 -6.05
CA LYS A 16 10.13 9.29 -6.63
C LYS A 16 11.24 8.38 -6.10
N GLU A 17 11.14 7.93 -4.86
CA GLU A 17 12.03 6.94 -4.24
C GLU A 17 11.77 5.51 -4.73
N GLY A 18 10.80 5.31 -5.63
CA GLY A 18 10.49 4.02 -6.24
C GLY A 18 9.45 3.18 -5.50
N ILE A 19 8.73 3.77 -4.52
CA ILE A 19 7.60 3.08 -3.89
C ILE A 19 6.44 3.04 -4.90
N PRO A 20 5.80 1.88 -5.12
CA PRO A 20 4.67 1.76 -6.03
C PRO A 20 3.58 2.78 -5.70
N ARG A 21 3.14 3.50 -6.73
CA ARG A 21 2.15 4.56 -6.59
C ARG A 21 0.85 4.08 -5.93
N SER A 22 0.40 2.86 -6.21
CA SER A 22 -0.78 2.26 -5.58
C SER A 22 -0.64 2.13 -4.06
N GLU A 23 0.54 1.73 -3.58
CA GLU A 23 0.86 1.64 -2.15
C GLU A 23 0.85 3.03 -1.50
N VAL A 24 1.47 4.01 -2.16
CA VAL A 24 1.50 5.40 -1.69
C VAL A 24 0.09 5.98 -1.60
N ILE A 25 -0.74 5.77 -2.62
CA ILE A 25 -2.14 6.22 -2.62
C ILE A 25 -2.91 5.63 -1.43
N THR A 26 -2.74 4.32 -1.16
CA THR A 26 -3.38 3.65 -0.03
C THR A 26 -2.94 4.28 1.30
N LEU A 27 -1.63 4.46 1.49
CA LEU A 27 -1.06 5.04 2.71
C LEU A 27 -1.50 6.51 2.91
N VAL A 28 -1.48 7.33 1.86
CA VAL A 28 -1.92 8.74 1.92
C VAL A 28 -3.42 8.83 2.22
N SER A 29 -4.24 7.99 1.57
CA SER A 29 -5.67 7.90 1.85
C SER A 29 -5.91 7.59 3.34
N TYR A 30 -5.25 6.57 3.87
CA TYR A 30 -5.32 6.24 5.30
C TYR A 30 -4.92 7.43 6.19
N LYS A 31 -3.76 8.06 5.93
CA LYS A 31 -3.26 9.19 6.72
C LYS A 31 -4.28 10.35 6.75
N LEU A 32 -4.82 10.74 5.59
CA LEU A 32 -5.77 11.86 5.51
C LEU A 32 -7.12 11.54 6.17
N ARG A 33 -7.59 10.30 6.08
CA ARG A 33 -8.80 9.83 6.77
C ARG A 33 -8.58 9.83 8.29
N LYS A 34 -7.45 9.28 8.76
CA LYS A 34 -7.09 9.27 10.19
C LYS A 34 -7.00 10.68 10.77
N LYS A 35 -6.35 11.63 10.03
CA LYS A 35 -6.31 13.04 10.41
C LYS A 35 -7.71 13.62 10.61
N ALA A 36 -8.61 13.39 9.67
CA ALA A 36 -9.98 13.91 9.74
C ALA A 36 -10.74 13.32 10.95
N VAL A 37 -10.62 12.01 11.19
CA VAL A 37 -11.23 11.36 12.36
C VAL A 37 -10.67 11.93 13.66
N ASN A 38 -9.36 12.10 13.78
CA ASN A 38 -8.72 12.68 14.97
C ASN A 38 -9.16 14.14 15.22
N GLN A 39 -9.59 14.85 14.17
CA GLN A 39 -10.15 16.20 14.27
C GLN A 39 -11.68 16.21 14.49
N GLY A 40 -12.31 15.06 14.73
CA GLY A 40 -13.75 14.93 14.95
C GLY A 40 -14.60 15.13 13.69
N VAL A 41 -14.01 15.05 12.50
CA VAL A 41 -14.74 15.17 11.23
C VAL A 41 -15.39 13.82 10.91
N ALA A 42 -16.72 13.83 10.75
CA ALA A 42 -17.42 12.65 10.24
C ALA A 42 -17.00 12.35 8.80
N ILE A 43 -16.56 11.13 8.54
CA ILE A 43 -16.12 10.70 7.21
C ILE A 43 -17.01 9.56 6.69
N ASP A 44 -17.23 9.55 5.38
CA ASP A 44 -17.90 8.47 4.66
C ASP A 44 -16.91 7.64 3.83
N SER A 45 -17.42 6.67 3.08
CA SER A 45 -16.59 5.80 2.24
C SER A 45 -15.90 6.54 1.09
N VAL A 46 -16.45 7.66 0.61
CA VAL A 46 -15.88 8.44 -0.50
C VAL A 46 -14.92 9.53 -0.05
N PHE A 47 -14.95 9.93 1.22
CA PHE A 47 -14.04 10.93 1.75
C PHE A 47 -12.57 10.47 1.62
N ARG A 48 -11.76 11.24 0.91
CA ARG A 48 -10.33 10.93 0.68
C ARG A 48 -10.07 9.49 0.23
N ASN A 49 -10.96 8.91 -0.59
CA ASN A 49 -10.78 7.57 -1.15
C ASN A 49 -9.57 7.52 -2.10
N THR A 50 -9.14 6.32 -2.45
CA THR A 50 -7.95 6.09 -3.28
C THR A 50 -8.02 6.77 -4.65
N ASN A 51 -9.21 6.85 -5.28
CA ASN A 51 -9.39 7.53 -6.56
C ASN A 51 -9.18 9.04 -6.44
N GLY A 52 -9.77 9.66 -5.42
CA GLY A 52 -9.61 11.10 -5.14
C GLY A 52 -8.15 11.43 -4.77
N ILE A 53 -7.51 10.58 -3.97
CA ILE A 53 -6.09 10.74 -3.61
C ILE A 53 -5.18 10.60 -4.82
N ASN A 54 -5.44 9.64 -5.71
CA ASN A 54 -4.68 9.50 -6.96
C ASN A 54 -4.68 10.79 -7.78
N PHE A 55 -5.84 11.43 -7.88
CA PHE A 55 -6.01 12.69 -8.58
C PHE A 55 -5.24 13.83 -7.90
N GLN A 56 -5.35 13.96 -6.57
CA GLN A 56 -4.63 14.98 -5.81
C GLN A 56 -3.12 14.78 -5.84
N LEU A 57 -2.66 13.52 -5.80
CA LEU A 57 -1.24 13.19 -5.89
C LEU A 57 -0.64 13.63 -7.24
N MET A 58 -1.39 13.48 -8.35
CA MET A 58 -0.92 13.97 -9.66
C MET A 58 -0.91 15.49 -9.74
N SER A 59 -1.88 16.17 -9.13
CA SER A 59 -1.87 17.63 -9.03
C SER A 59 -0.71 18.14 -8.18
N MET A 60 -0.35 17.44 -7.09
CA MET A 60 0.85 17.72 -6.29
C MET A 60 2.12 17.44 -7.08
N ALA A 61 2.18 16.36 -7.87
CA ALA A 61 3.27 16.06 -8.76
C ALA A 61 3.52 17.21 -9.75
N SER A 62 2.47 17.74 -10.37
CA SER A 62 2.56 18.90 -11.28
C SER A 62 3.10 20.14 -10.59
N ALA A 63 2.71 20.39 -9.32
CA ALA A 63 3.24 21.49 -8.52
C ALA A 63 4.73 21.31 -8.24
N PHE A 64 5.13 20.11 -7.82
CA PHE A 64 6.50 19.79 -7.41
C PHE A 64 7.49 19.80 -8.58
N GLU A 65 7.12 19.20 -9.71
CA GLU A 65 7.97 19.11 -10.92
C GLU A 65 7.93 20.39 -11.77
N ALA A 66 7.06 21.37 -11.44
CA ALA A 66 6.77 22.56 -12.25
C ALA A 66 6.43 22.23 -13.73
N THR A 67 5.81 21.07 -13.97
CA THR A 67 5.46 20.54 -15.28
C THR A 67 4.03 20.00 -15.27
N ASP A 68 3.38 19.93 -16.43
CA ASP A 68 2.06 19.32 -16.52
C ASP A 68 2.15 17.79 -16.46
N MET A 69 1.80 17.23 -15.31
CA MET A 69 1.70 15.79 -15.08
C MET A 69 0.27 15.27 -15.28
N GLY A 70 -0.53 15.96 -16.10
CA GLY A 70 -1.91 15.60 -16.42
C GLY A 70 -2.97 16.23 -15.50
N LYS A 71 -2.54 17.06 -14.53
CA LYS A 71 -3.44 17.80 -13.64
C LYS A 71 -2.84 19.15 -13.25
N ALA A 72 -3.58 20.21 -13.48
CA ALA A 72 -3.17 21.54 -13.04
C ALA A 72 -3.01 21.59 -11.50
N PRO A 73 -1.90 22.12 -10.98
CA PRO A 73 -1.68 22.25 -9.55
C PRO A 73 -2.59 23.34 -8.94
N SER A 74 -3.04 23.12 -7.70
CA SER A 74 -3.68 24.19 -6.94
C SER A 74 -2.63 25.18 -6.41
N LYS A 75 -3.06 26.41 -6.14
CA LYS A 75 -2.19 27.43 -5.51
C LYS A 75 -1.54 26.90 -4.21
N LEU A 76 -2.33 26.21 -3.39
CA LEU A 76 -1.86 25.62 -2.13
C LEU A 76 -0.76 24.55 -2.36
N PHE A 77 -0.88 23.75 -3.39
CA PHE A 77 0.13 22.72 -3.72
C PHE A 77 1.42 23.36 -4.21
N MET A 78 1.33 24.42 -5.00
CA MET A 78 2.50 25.21 -5.41
C MET A 78 3.20 25.85 -4.20
N GLU A 79 2.46 26.44 -3.25
CA GLU A 79 3.03 27.00 -2.02
C GLU A 79 3.79 25.95 -1.19
N VAL A 80 3.25 24.73 -1.04
CA VAL A 80 3.91 23.67 -0.26
C VAL A 80 5.11 23.09 -1.02
N ALA A 81 5.04 22.96 -2.34
CA ALA A 81 6.17 22.55 -3.15
C ALA A 81 7.31 23.60 -3.10
N ASP A 82 6.95 24.88 -3.13
CA ASP A 82 7.91 26.00 -2.99
C ASP A 82 8.61 25.97 -1.62
N LEU A 83 7.89 25.73 -0.53
CA LEU A 83 8.49 25.53 0.79
C LEU A 83 9.53 24.40 0.76
N TYR A 84 9.23 23.27 0.13
CA TYR A 84 10.18 22.16 0.03
C TYR A 84 11.45 22.55 -0.71
N HIS A 85 11.33 23.29 -1.82
CA HIS A 85 12.48 23.67 -2.66
C HIS A 85 13.30 24.82 -2.10
N ASN A 86 12.64 25.81 -1.50
CA ASN A 86 13.26 27.09 -1.14
C ASN A 86 13.41 27.32 0.37
N ASP A 87 12.60 26.63 1.20
CA ASP A 87 12.64 26.70 2.67
C ASP A 87 12.33 25.34 3.29
N PHE A 88 13.27 24.41 3.12
CA PHE A 88 13.12 23.03 3.62
C PHE A 88 12.91 22.95 5.13
N ALA A 89 13.43 23.92 5.91
CA ALA A 89 13.22 23.95 7.37
C ALA A 89 11.75 24.18 7.72
N SER A 90 11.10 25.13 7.04
CA SER A 90 9.66 25.37 7.21
C SER A 90 8.81 24.20 6.70
N TYR A 91 9.20 23.56 5.58
CA TYR A 91 8.54 22.34 5.12
C TYR A 91 8.68 21.20 6.12
N SER A 92 9.89 20.97 6.65
CA SER A 92 10.16 19.90 7.63
C SER A 92 9.30 20.06 8.88
N LYS A 93 9.17 21.30 9.38
CA LYS A 93 8.27 21.60 10.49
C LYS A 93 6.79 21.34 10.15
N LEU A 94 6.35 21.77 8.96
CA LEU A 94 4.97 21.56 8.49
C LEU A 94 4.61 20.07 8.39
N ILE A 95 5.49 19.24 7.82
CA ILE A 95 5.24 17.80 7.72
C ILE A 95 5.30 17.10 9.08
N GLU A 96 6.20 17.53 9.97
CA GLU A 96 6.26 17.02 11.34
C GLU A 96 4.95 17.31 12.10
N GLU A 97 4.45 18.54 12.07
CA GLU A 97 3.16 18.91 12.65
C GLU A 97 2.01 18.11 12.03
N ALA A 98 2.02 17.91 10.70
CA ALA A 98 1.03 17.10 10.02
C ALA A 98 1.05 15.62 10.50
N MET A 99 2.24 15.06 10.72
CA MET A 99 2.39 13.70 11.24
C MET A 99 1.97 13.57 12.70
N GLN A 100 2.25 14.58 13.54
CA GLN A 100 1.78 14.61 14.93
C GLN A 100 0.25 14.57 15.03
N MET A 101 -0.47 15.23 14.11
CA MET A 101 -1.94 15.17 14.04
C MET A 101 -2.48 13.77 13.72
N LEU A 102 -1.65 12.88 13.15
CA LEU A 102 -2.00 11.49 12.87
C LEU A 102 -1.80 10.58 14.09
N GLU A 103 -0.97 10.98 14.99
CA GLU A 103 -0.51 10.11 16.09
C GLU A 103 -1.55 9.91 17.16
N GLY A 104 -2.72 10.50 17.15
CA GLY A 104 -3.81 10.24 18.11
C GLY A 104 -3.30 9.89 19.54
N THR A 105 -4.14 9.90 20.50
CA THR A 105 -3.80 9.52 21.89
C THR A 105 -3.81 8.01 22.11
N SER A 106 -3.10 7.22 21.29
CA SER A 106 -2.97 5.78 21.56
C SER A 106 -2.14 5.56 22.83
N GLU A 107 -2.80 5.37 23.96
CA GLU A 107 -2.16 5.05 25.25
C GLU A 107 -1.26 3.81 25.12
N LEU A 108 -1.66 2.85 24.31
CA LEU A 108 -0.92 1.63 24.05
C LEU A 108 0.43 1.93 23.37
N LYS A 109 0.44 2.83 22.38
CA LYS A 109 1.67 3.28 21.71
C LYS A 109 2.61 3.99 22.69
N HIS A 110 2.07 4.87 23.52
CA HIS A 110 2.87 5.57 24.53
C HIS A 110 3.46 4.62 25.58
N SER A 111 2.66 3.67 26.05
CA SER A 111 3.11 2.63 26.98
C SER A 111 4.21 1.76 26.36
N PHE A 112 4.08 1.40 25.08
CA PHE A 112 5.10 0.65 24.38
C PHE A 112 6.40 1.46 24.19
N ILE A 113 6.32 2.74 23.87
CA ILE A 113 7.51 3.62 23.78
C ILE A 113 8.24 3.69 25.13
N LYS A 114 7.49 3.82 26.24
CA LYS A 114 8.06 3.79 27.58
C LYS A 114 8.75 2.47 27.87
N PHE A 115 8.07 1.35 27.58
CA PHE A 115 8.64 0.00 27.71
C PHE A 115 9.94 -0.15 26.91
N LEU A 116 10.00 0.31 25.66
CA LEU A 116 11.23 0.25 24.85
C LEU A 116 12.39 1.01 25.47
N ARG A 117 12.12 2.22 25.97
CA ARG A 117 13.15 3.07 26.61
C ARG A 117 13.69 2.45 27.90
N GLU A 118 12.88 1.68 28.61
CA GLU A 118 13.29 0.95 29.80
C GLU A 118 14.06 -0.33 29.47
N GLN A 119 13.64 -1.09 28.44
CA GLN A 119 14.22 -2.38 28.10
C GLN A 119 15.47 -2.30 27.22
N VAL A 120 15.51 -1.34 26.28
CA VAL A 120 16.58 -1.24 25.27
C VAL A 120 16.89 0.23 24.93
N PRO A 121 17.31 1.06 25.90
CA PRO A 121 17.47 2.51 25.72
C PRO A 121 18.34 2.88 24.53
N ASP A 122 19.46 2.19 24.32
CA ASP A 122 20.43 2.49 23.26
C ASP A 122 19.91 2.15 21.85
N LYS A 123 18.85 1.36 21.75
CA LYS A 123 18.26 0.91 20.47
C LYS A 123 16.84 1.42 20.25
N ALA A 124 16.25 2.06 21.24
CA ALA A 124 14.83 2.45 21.22
C ALA A 124 14.45 3.23 19.97
N ASP A 125 15.22 4.25 19.60
CA ASP A 125 14.90 5.08 18.42
C ASP A 125 14.97 4.31 17.11
N LYS A 126 15.93 3.40 16.94
CA LYS A 126 16.03 2.55 15.74
C LYS A 126 14.86 1.56 15.66
N ILE A 127 14.44 1.03 16.82
CA ILE A 127 13.28 0.14 16.90
C ILE A 127 12.00 0.91 16.57
N LEU A 128 11.86 2.16 17.04
CA LEU A 128 10.71 3.01 16.70
C LEU A 128 10.64 3.32 15.19
N VAL A 129 11.78 3.54 14.54
CA VAL A 129 11.84 3.68 13.08
C VAL A 129 11.40 2.38 12.39
N ALA A 130 11.85 1.21 12.88
CA ALA A 130 11.45 -0.07 12.33
C ALA A 130 9.93 -0.33 12.51
N ILE A 131 9.39 -0.03 13.70
CA ILE A 131 7.95 -0.12 14.00
C ILE A 131 7.14 0.75 13.02
N LYS A 132 7.54 2.01 12.82
CA LYS A 132 6.88 2.90 11.85
C LYS A 132 6.92 2.34 10.43
N SER A 133 8.07 1.79 10.02
CA SER A 133 8.24 1.20 8.69
C SER A 133 7.36 -0.04 8.50
N ILE A 134 7.23 -0.90 9.52
CA ILE A 134 6.35 -2.07 9.51
C ILE A 134 4.89 -1.62 9.38
N ASP A 135 4.46 -0.65 10.19
CA ASP A 135 3.09 -0.16 10.20
C ASP A 135 2.69 0.46 8.86
N GLU A 136 3.51 1.38 8.35
CA GLU A 136 3.26 2.02 7.06
C GLU A 136 3.26 1.01 5.90
N PHE A 137 4.15 0.02 5.91
CA PHE A 137 4.18 -1.03 4.88
C PHE A 137 2.94 -1.94 4.96
N ALA A 138 2.52 -2.33 6.16
CA ALA A 138 1.34 -3.16 6.35
C ALA A 138 0.06 -2.47 5.85
N ILE A 139 -0.08 -1.16 6.10
CA ILE A 139 -1.20 -0.35 5.60
C ILE A 139 -1.10 -0.17 4.08
N ALA A 140 0.08 0.18 3.57
CA ALA A 140 0.31 0.44 2.15
C ALA A 140 0.01 -0.78 1.27
N THR A 141 0.39 -1.96 1.75
CA THR A 141 0.14 -3.25 1.07
C THR A 141 -1.21 -3.88 1.44
N LYS A 142 -2.01 -3.20 2.24
CA LYS A 142 -3.31 -3.69 2.75
C LYS A 142 -3.20 -5.01 3.56
N ALA A 143 -2.02 -5.31 4.12
CA ALA A 143 -1.87 -6.41 5.06
C ALA A 143 -2.65 -6.14 6.35
N LEU A 144 -2.82 -4.84 6.70
CA LEU A 144 -3.70 -4.37 7.76
C LEU A 144 -4.57 -3.20 7.25
N PRO A 145 -5.82 -3.07 7.73
CA PRO A 145 -6.71 -1.97 7.36
C PRO A 145 -6.37 -0.65 8.08
N CYS A 146 -5.67 -0.73 9.21
CA CYS A 146 -5.33 0.39 10.09
C CYS A 146 -3.96 0.16 10.74
N SER A 147 -3.51 1.09 11.60
CA SER A 147 -2.30 0.88 12.38
C SER A 147 -2.43 -0.37 13.25
N PHE A 148 -1.35 -1.16 13.34
CA PHE A 148 -1.36 -2.35 14.18
C PHE A 148 -1.52 -2.01 15.67
N PHE A 149 -1.21 -0.79 16.12
CA PHE A 149 -1.51 -0.35 17.48
C PHE A 149 -3.00 -0.23 17.77
N ASP A 150 -3.83 -0.05 16.75
CA ASP A 150 -5.30 0.02 16.88
C ASP A 150 -5.94 -1.39 16.98
N VAL A 151 -5.19 -2.45 16.55
CA VAL A 151 -5.63 -3.86 16.51
C VAL A 151 -4.59 -4.82 17.08
N LEU A 152 -3.81 -4.36 18.05
CA LEU A 152 -2.65 -5.10 18.57
C LEU A 152 -3.07 -6.38 19.29
N SER A 153 -2.62 -7.54 18.80
CA SER A 153 -2.83 -8.86 19.33
C SER A 153 -1.69 -9.80 18.92
N GLU A 154 -1.59 -10.98 19.51
CA GLU A 154 -0.64 -12.02 19.08
C GLU A 154 -0.86 -12.42 17.61
N ASP A 155 -2.12 -12.53 17.18
CA ASP A 155 -2.48 -12.83 15.79
C ASP A 155 -1.99 -11.73 14.85
N THR A 156 -2.14 -10.46 15.25
CA THR A 156 -1.64 -9.31 14.47
C THR A 156 -0.12 -9.38 14.32
N ILE A 157 0.63 -9.69 15.38
CA ILE A 157 2.09 -9.83 15.32
C ILE A 157 2.49 -11.01 14.42
N SER A 158 1.81 -12.14 14.53
CA SER A 158 2.02 -13.30 13.66
C SER A 158 1.78 -12.94 12.19
N LEU A 159 0.70 -12.23 11.91
CA LEU A 159 0.38 -11.71 10.57
C LEU A 159 1.47 -10.77 10.04
N LEU A 160 1.96 -9.83 10.86
CA LEU A 160 3.03 -8.91 10.48
C LEU A 160 4.35 -9.67 10.17
N ARG A 161 4.70 -10.66 10.97
CA ARG A 161 5.86 -11.54 10.69
C ARG A 161 5.69 -12.21 9.32
N LYS A 162 4.53 -12.79 9.05
CA LYS A 162 4.25 -13.53 7.82
C LYS A 162 4.14 -12.62 6.58
N LYS A 163 3.40 -11.54 6.68
CA LYS A 163 3.04 -10.68 5.54
C LYS A 163 4.00 -9.51 5.30
N VAL A 164 4.71 -9.04 6.32
CA VAL A 164 5.62 -7.89 6.23
C VAL A 164 7.08 -8.32 6.26
N LEU A 165 7.55 -8.99 7.31
CA LEU A 165 8.97 -9.34 7.43
C LEU A 165 9.44 -10.30 6.34
N ASN A 166 8.59 -11.22 5.88
CA ASN A 166 8.91 -12.14 4.79
C ASN A 166 8.66 -11.53 3.41
N HIS A 167 8.17 -10.30 3.35
CA HIS A 167 7.87 -9.67 2.07
C HIS A 167 9.15 -9.17 1.40
N LYS A 168 9.45 -9.66 0.19
CA LYS A 168 10.67 -9.34 -0.56
C LYS A 168 10.93 -7.83 -0.66
N PHE A 169 9.90 -7.04 -0.98
CA PHE A 169 10.04 -5.59 -1.11
C PHE A 169 10.25 -4.88 0.21
N PHE A 170 9.69 -5.37 1.32
CA PHE A 170 9.97 -4.81 2.63
C PHE A 170 11.46 -4.92 2.96
N MET A 171 12.03 -6.11 2.82
CA MET A 171 13.44 -6.37 3.11
C MET A 171 14.38 -5.55 2.22
N VAL A 172 14.06 -5.39 0.94
CA VAL A 172 14.86 -4.58 0.01
C VAL A 172 14.81 -3.09 0.35
N ARG A 173 13.61 -2.56 0.61
CA ARG A 173 13.41 -1.13 0.91
C ARG A 173 13.99 -0.71 2.26
N HIS A 174 13.93 -1.61 3.23
CA HIS A 174 14.35 -1.35 4.61
C HIS A 174 15.64 -2.07 4.98
N LYS A 175 16.50 -2.34 3.98
CA LYS A 175 17.79 -3.00 4.18
C LYS A 175 18.67 -2.32 5.24
N ASN A 176 18.56 -1.00 5.38
CA ASN A 176 19.27 -0.21 6.38
C ASN A 176 18.79 -0.46 7.82
N LEU A 177 17.61 -1.05 8.00
CA LEU A 177 17.08 -1.39 9.32
C LEU A 177 17.62 -2.72 9.86
N GLN A 178 18.30 -3.53 9.02
CA GLN A 178 18.95 -4.80 9.43
C GLN A 178 18.01 -5.70 10.26
N GLU A 179 18.42 -6.05 11.48
CA GLU A 179 17.67 -6.90 12.40
C GLU A 179 16.55 -6.16 13.18
N TYR A 180 16.51 -4.83 13.14
CA TYR A 180 15.57 -4.06 13.97
C TYR A 180 14.09 -4.38 13.73
N PRO A 181 13.61 -4.68 12.49
CA PRO A 181 12.21 -5.06 12.29
C PRO A 181 11.82 -6.35 13.02
N ALA A 182 12.67 -7.37 12.99
CA ALA A 182 12.43 -8.63 13.72
C ALA A 182 12.49 -8.43 15.23
N LEU A 183 13.48 -7.66 15.71
CA LEU A 183 13.61 -7.30 17.11
C LEU A 183 12.40 -6.49 17.60
N ALA A 184 11.93 -5.54 16.80
CA ALA A 184 10.74 -4.73 17.09
C ALA A 184 9.50 -5.59 17.35
N LEU A 185 9.20 -6.56 16.47
CA LEU A 185 8.06 -7.46 16.66
C LEU A 185 8.25 -8.40 17.88
N SER A 186 9.48 -8.81 18.18
CA SER A 186 9.76 -9.64 19.37
C SER A 186 9.57 -8.85 20.67
N LEU A 187 9.93 -7.57 20.68
CA LEU A 187 9.70 -6.70 21.84
C LEU A 187 8.21 -6.32 21.98
N LEU A 188 7.50 -6.16 20.87
CA LEU A 188 6.07 -5.94 20.88
C LEU A 188 5.31 -7.13 21.44
N GLU A 189 5.72 -8.36 21.10
CA GLU A 189 5.18 -9.60 21.65
C GLU A 189 5.41 -9.69 23.16
N LYS A 190 6.64 -9.42 23.62
CA LYS A 190 6.94 -9.35 25.07
C LYS A 190 6.11 -8.29 25.79
N PHE A 191 5.89 -7.14 25.15
CA PHE A 191 5.08 -6.07 25.71
C PHE A 191 3.64 -6.53 25.91
N ILE A 192 3.01 -7.20 24.93
CA ILE A 192 1.65 -7.74 25.05
C ILE A 192 1.58 -8.77 26.19
N LEU A 193 2.52 -9.72 26.25
CA LEU A 193 2.55 -10.74 27.30
C LEU A 193 2.67 -10.12 28.69
N ASN A 194 3.43 -9.05 28.85
CA ASN A 194 3.60 -8.35 30.12
C ASN A 194 2.39 -7.46 30.49
N THR A 195 1.59 -7.04 29.50
CA THR A 195 0.40 -6.20 29.69
C THR A 195 -0.90 -7.01 29.68
N GLY A 196 -0.83 -8.30 29.33
CA GLY A 196 -1.98 -9.20 29.12
C GLY A 196 -2.90 -9.40 30.31
N ASP A 197 -2.45 -9.12 31.53
CA ASP A 197 -3.32 -9.11 32.72
C ASP A 197 -4.16 -7.84 32.88
N THR A 198 -3.88 -6.78 32.10
CA THR A 198 -4.57 -5.46 32.25
C THR A 198 -5.41 -5.04 31.04
N VAL A 199 -5.22 -5.66 29.87
CA VAL A 199 -5.88 -5.23 28.61
C VAL A 199 -7.19 -5.99 28.32
N ALA A 200 -7.43 -7.12 28.99
CA ALA A 200 -8.61 -7.97 28.76
C ALA A 200 -9.95 -7.37 29.22
N THR A 201 -9.96 -6.21 29.87
CA THR A 201 -11.20 -5.63 30.45
C THR A 201 -11.74 -4.39 29.76
N ASN A 202 -11.04 -3.79 28.79
CA ASN A 202 -11.49 -2.53 28.18
C ASN A 202 -11.80 -2.57 26.67
N SER A 203 -11.76 -3.76 26.02
CA SER A 203 -11.96 -3.85 24.57
C SER A 203 -13.38 -4.25 24.13
N SER A 204 -14.34 -4.39 25.07
CA SER A 204 -15.68 -4.90 24.73
C SER A 204 -16.74 -3.84 24.43
N GLU A 205 -16.50 -2.55 24.62
CA GLU A 205 -17.55 -1.53 24.43
C GLU A 205 -17.34 -0.55 23.25
N GLU A 206 -16.14 -0.44 22.67
CA GLU A 206 -15.92 0.50 21.55
C GLU A 206 -15.85 -0.15 20.16
N THR A 207 -15.76 -1.48 20.07
CA THR A 207 -15.69 -2.20 18.78
C THR A 207 -17.03 -2.35 18.07
N GLU A 208 -18.16 -2.10 18.76
CA GLU A 208 -19.49 -2.22 18.13
C GLU A 208 -19.91 -1.07 17.21
N LYS A 209 -19.17 0.04 17.17
CA LYS A 209 -19.54 1.19 16.32
C LYS A 209 -19.03 1.13 14.87
N TYR A 210 -18.19 0.17 14.51
CA TYR A 210 -17.63 0.05 13.14
C TYR A 210 -18.18 -1.13 12.33
N HIS A 211 -19.07 -1.97 12.88
CA HIS A 211 -19.55 -3.20 12.24
C HIS A 211 -21.04 -3.25 11.88
N THR A 212 -21.74 -2.12 11.81
CA THR A 212 -23.15 -2.13 11.37
C THR A 212 -23.34 -1.55 9.99
N ALA A 213 -22.82 -2.22 9.00
CA ALA A 213 -23.39 -2.26 7.63
C ALA A 213 -22.76 -3.43 6.87
N GLU A 214 -23.51 -4.52 6.74
CA GLU A 214 -23.25 -5.74 5.95
C GLU A 214 -22.92 -7.01 6.74
N GLU A 215 -23.84 -7.43 7.62
CA GLU A 215 -24.04 -8.85 7.87
C GLU A 215 -25.39 -9.29 7.30
N LYS A 216 -25.38 -9.85 6.10
CA LYS A 216 -26.39 -10.80 5.65
C LYS A 216 -25.71 -12.05 5.15
N GLN A 217 -25.85 -13.10 5.97
CA GLN A 217 -25.86 -14.52 5.65
C GLN A 217 -24.71 -15.05 4.77
N VAL A 218 -23.71 -15.68 5.40
CA VAL A 218 -22.94 -16.73 4.75
C VAL A 218 -23.19 -18.05 5.47
N ASN A 219 -24.03 -18.87 4.86
CA ASN A 219 -24.13 -20.30 5.17
C ASN A 219 -22.78 -20.96 4.81
N ASN A 220 -22.28 -21.75 5.77
CA ASN A 220 -21.18 -22.69 5.58
C ASN A 220 -21.50 -23.66 4.44
N GLU A 221 -20.77 -23.57 3.35
CA GLU A 221 -20.45 -24.68 2.48
C GLU A 221 -19.01 -24.52 1.99
N ASN A 222 -18.20 -25.59 2.18
CA ASN A 222 -16.89 -25.76 1.61
C ASN A 222 -16.92 -25.44 0.12
N LYS A 223 -16.44 -24.26 -0.31
CA LYS A 223 -16.12 -23.98 -1.72
C LYS A 223 -14.62 -23.77 -1.83
N GLN A 224 -13.98 -24.69 -2.56
CA GLN A 224 -12.77 -24.40 -3.29
C GLN A 224 -12.87 -22.98 -3.85
N ALA A 225 -11.86 -22.16 -3.64
CA ALA A 225 -11.80 -20.81 -4.20
C ALA A 225 -11.97 -20.94 -5.72
N ASP A 226 -13.14 -20.60 -6.23
CA ASP A 226 -13.39 -20.46 -7.67
C ASP A 226 -12.48 -19.34 -8.17
N ASN A 227 -11.42 -19.72 -8.92
CA ASN A 227 -10.51 -18.76 -9.52
C ASN A 227 -11.31 -17.90 -10.51
N ILE A 228 -11.59 -16.65 -10.12
CA ILE A 228 -12.20 -15.67 -11.02
C ILE A 228 -11.35 -15.54 -12.28
N SER A 229 -11.95 -15.55 -13.46
CA SER A 229 -11.19 -15.37 -14.70
C SER A 229 -10.63 -13.94 -14.80
N PHE A 230 -9.52 -13.77 -15.55
CA PHE A 230 -8.96 -12.43 -15.78
C PHE A 230 -9.99 -11.46 -16.40
N ALA A 231 -10.86 -11.94 -17.29
CA ALA A 231 -11.89 -11.12 -17.92
C ALA A 231 -12.95 -10.67 -16.91
N ASP A 232 -13.36 -11.55 -15.99
CA ASP A 232 -14.30 -11.23 -14.94
C ASP A 232 -13.66 -10.32 -13.90
N TRP A 233 -12.41 -10.58 -13.52
CA TRP A 233 -11.66 -9.73 -12.62
C TRP A 233 -11.51 -8.30 -13.17
N ILE A 234 -11.19 -8.13 -14.47
CA ILE A 234 -11.10 -6.83 -15.13
C ILE A 234 -12.42 -6.06 -15.02
N THR A 235 -13.54 -6.73 -15.17
CA THR A 235 -14.85 -6.08 -15.16
C THR A 235 -15.40 -5.86 -13.76
N GLN A 236 -15.26 -6.83 -12.88
CA GLN A 236 -15.86 -6.81 -11.53
C GLN A 236 -14.98 -6.11 -10.50
N CYS A 237 -13.66 -6.38 -10.52
CA CYS A 237 -12.73 -5.88 -9.52
C CYS A 237 -11.96 -4.63 -10.00
N ALA A 238 -11.53 -4.60 -11.27
CA ALA A 238 -10.82 -3.44 -11.81
C ALA A 238 -11.75 -2.36 -12.39
N GLY A 239 -13.06 -2.59 -12.46
CA GLY A 239 -14.07 -1.63 -12.91
C GLY A 239 -13.91 -1.18 -14.37
N LEU A 240 -13.30 -2.01 -15.23
CA LEU A 240 -13.09 -1.71 -16.63
C LEU A 240 -14.15 -2.37 -17.51
N SER A 241 -14.33 -1.86 -18.74
CA SER A 241 -15.34 -2.38 -19.64
C SER A 241 -15.01 -3.80 -20.14
N PRO A 242 -16.03 -4.62 -20.50
CA PRO A 242 -15.81 -5.91 -21.16
C PRO A 242 -15.04 -5.79 -22.49
N ALA A 243 -15.15 -4.65 -23.18
CA ALA A 243 -14.36 -4.37 -24.38
C ALA A 243 -12.88 -4.23 -24.03
N THR A 244 -12.53 -3.55 -22.93
CA THR A 244 -11.17 -3.43 -22.43
C THR A 244 -10.60 -4.80 -22.03
N ALA A 245 -11.39 -5.66 -21.38
CA ALA A 245 -10.98 -7.02 -21.03
C ALA A 245 -10.60 -7.85 -22.28
N ARG A 246 -11.42 -7.81 -23.33
CA ARG A 246 -11.11 -8.47 -24.62
C ARG A 246 -9.84 -7.90 -25.26
N SER A 247 -9.69 -6.59 -25.23
CA SER A 247 -8.50 -5.94 -25.77
C SER A 247 -7.21 -6.35 -25.02
N TYR A 248 -7.24 -6.37 -23.69
CA TYR A 248 -6.07 -6.82 -22.90
C TYR A 248 -5.76 -8.30 -23.12
N ARG A 249 -6.75 -9.16 -23.27
CA ARG A 249 -6.52 -10.55 -23.64
C ARG A 249 -5.83 -10.68 -25.01
N SER A 250 -6.24 -9.88 -25.99
CA SER A 250 -5.57 -9.82 -27.29
C SER A 250 -4.14 -9.32 -27.18
N ALA A 251 -3.89 -8.34 -26.31
CA ALA A 251 -2.53 -7.84 -26.06
C ALA A 251 -1.63 -8.91 -25.44
N LEU A 252 -2.14 -9.70 -24.46
CA LEU A 252 -1.38 -10.81 -23.87
C LEU A 252 -1.02 -11.88 -24.89
N ASN A 253 -1.92 -12.21 -25.83
CA ASN A 253 -1.58 -13.10 -26.92
C ASN A 253 -0.46 -12.53 -27.84
N THR A 254 -0.41 -11.21 -28.02
CA THR A 254 0.68 -10.56 -28.75
C THR A 254 2.00 -10.62 -27.97
N CYS A 255 1.95 -10.49 -26.64
CA CYS A 255 3.12 -10.67 -25.77
C CYS A 255 3.67 -12.10 -25.89
N ASP A 256 2.80 -13.12 -25.84
CA ASP A 256 3.20 -14.51 -26.03
C ASP A 256 3.81 -14.76 -27.42
N ALA A 257 3.19 -14.27 -28.50
CA ALA A 257 3.71 -14.42 -29.84
C ALA A 257 5.14 -13.85 -29.97
N TYR A 258 5.35 -12.65 -29.41
CA TYR A 258 6.70 -12.05 -29.37
C TYR A 258 7.67 -12.90 -28.56
N ALA A 259 7.27 -13.32 -27.37
CA ALA A 259 8.15 -14.09 -26.48
C ALA A 259 8.54 -15.44 -27.05
N PHE A 260 7.64 -16.13 -27.77
CA PHE A 260 7.92 -17.40 -28.44
C PHE A 260 8.90 -17.18 -29.62
N GLU A 261 8.70 -16.13 -30.41
CA GLU A 261 9.59 -15.77 -31.51
C GLU A 261 10.99 -15.40 -31.01
N SER A 262 11.06 -14.65 -29.91
CA SER A 262 12.30 -14.20 -29.26
C SER A 262 12.89 -15.24 -28.30
N GLN A 263 12.29 -16.41 -28.14
CA GLN A 263 12.72 -17.51 -27.24
C GLN A 263 12.87 -17.09 -25.77
N LEU A 264 12.08 -16.14 -25.30
CA LEU A 264 12.10 -15.68 -23.91
C LEU A 264 11.47 -16.70 -22.95
N TYR A 265 10.43 -17.40 -23.42
CA TYR A 265 9.78 -18.54 -22.74
C TYR A 265 9.02 -19.41 -23.76
N SER A 266 8.69 -20.65 -23.37
CA SER A 266 8.07 -21.65 -24.27
C SER A 266 6.59 -21.92 -23.98
N GLU A 267 6.07 -21.47 -22.86
CA GLU A 267 4.67 -21.64 -22.45
C GLU A 267 3.98 -20.30 -22.28
N SER A 268 2.71 -20.21 -22.73
CA SER A 268 1.93 -18.96 -22.63
C SER A 268 1.91 -18.38 -21.22
N ILE A 269 2.04 -17.06 -21.13
CA ILE A 269 1.88 -16.31 -19.88
C ILE A 269 0.46 -16.44 -19.32
N THR A 270 -0.52 -16.71 -20.20
CA THR A 270 -1.93 -16.93 -19.80
C THR A 270 -2.20 -18.30 -19.19
N LEU A 271 -1.25 -19.23 -19.26
CA LEU A 271 -1.33 -20.56 -18.65
C LEU A 271 -0.63 -20.64 -17.30
N CYS A 272 -0.03 -19.54 -16.80
CA CYS A 272 0.55 -19.52 -15.49
C CYS A 272 -0.51 -19.84 -14.42
N THR A 273 -0.16 -20.72 -13.49
CA THR A 273 -1.04 -21.12 -12.37
C THR A 273 -0.61 -20.53 -11.04
N THR A 274 0.61 -20.02 -10.97
CA THR A 274 1.17 -19.38 -9.77
C THR A 274 1.69 -18.00 -10.09
N TYR A 275 1.68 -17.13 -9.07
CA TYR A 275 2.26 -15.79 -9.18
C TYR A 275 3.76 -15.83 -9.54
N ASN A 276 4.52 -16.75 -8.95
CA ASN A 276 5.95 -16.88 -9.23
C ASN A 276 6.25 -17.27 -10.69
N ASP A 277 5.50 -18.21 -11.26
CA ASP A 277 5.65 -18.60 -12.67
C ASP A 277 5.32 -17.42 -13.59
N PHE A 278 4.27 -16.67 -13.28
CA PHE A 278 3.92 -15.46 -14.01
C PHE A 278 5.02 -14.39 -13.93
N VAL A 279 5.59 -14.11 -12.75
CA VAL A 279 6.61 -13.07 -12.55
C VAL A 279 7.87 -13.35 -13.37
N VAL A 280 8.29 -14.61 -13.47
CA VAL A 280 9.45 -15.00 -14.31
C VAL A 280 9.22 -14.61 -15.78
N LYS A 281 8.04 -14.89 -16.33
CA LYS A 281 7.70 -14.55 -17.72
C LYS A 281 7.48 -13.04 -17.90
N TYR A 282 6.87 -12.39 -16.92
CA TYR A 282 6.70 -10.94 -16.89
C TYR A 282 8.04 -10.21 -16.89
N ASP A 283 8.99 -10.60 -16.03
CA ASP A 283 10.32 -10.00 -15.97
C ASP A 283 11.12 -10.25 -17.25
N ALA A 284 10.99 -11.43 -17.86
CA ALA A 284 11.62 -11.73 -19.13
C ALA A 284 11.21 -10.74 -20.24
N LEU A 285 9.91 -10.44 -20.35
CA LEU A 285 9.39 -9.45 -21.29
C LEU A 285 9.79 -8.01 -20.92
N MET A 286 9.64 -7.65 -19.65
CA MET A 286 9.90 -6.26 -19.19
C MET A 286 11.38 -5.87 -19.21
N ASN A 287 12.29 -6.83 -19.26
CA ASN A 287 13.74 -6.58 -19.42
C ASN A 287 14.23 -6.74 -20.87
N ASP A 288 13.37 -7.09 -21.82
CA ASP A 288 13.73 -7.24 -23.23
C ASP A 288 13.52 -5.92 -23.99
N GLU A 289 14.60 -5.36 -24.53
CA GLU A 289 14.56 -4.09 -25.25
C GLU A 289 13.71 -4.15 -26.54
N GLY A 290 13.69 -5.29 -27.21
CA GLY A 290 12.90 -5.50 -28.44
C GLY A 290 11.40 -5.47 -28.13
N PHE A 291 10.99 -6.11 -27.01
CA PHE A 291 9.62 -6.06 -26.54
C PHE A 291 9.20 -4.64 -26.13
N LEU A 292 10.03 -3.91 -25.43
CA LEU A 292 9.73 -2.53 -25.03
C LEU A 292 9.57 -1.63 -26.25
N LYS A 293 10.44 -1.74 -27.26
CA LYS A 293 10.29 -1.03 -28.55
C LYS A 293 9.00 -1.41 -29.28
N LEU A 294 8.67 -2.72 -29.33
CA LEU A 294 7.38 -3.16 -29.90
C LEU A 294 6.19 -2.55 -29.16
N SER A 295 6.26 -2.49 -27.83
CA SER A 295 5.20 -1.90 -27.01
C SER A 295 5.08 -0.39 -27.26
N GLU A 296 6.18 0.35 -27.42
CA GLU A 296 6.16 1.78 -27.77
C GLU A 296 5.46 2.03 -29.09
N ILE A 297 5.78 1.23 -30.14
CA ILE A 297 5.09 1.31 -31.45
C ILE A 297 3.56 1.07 -31.30
N LYS A 298 3.15 0.26 -30.32
CA LYS A 298 1.75 -0.02 -29.98
C LYS A 298 1.23 0.90 -28.86
N HIS A 299 1.77 2.12 -28.72
CA HIS A 299 1.36 3.12 -27.72
C HIS A 299 1.38 2.58 -26.27
N ASN A 300 2.36 1.77 -25.93
CA ASN A 300 2.56 1.13 -24.63
C ASN A 300 1.39 0.20 -24.18
N TYR A 301 0.56 -0.21 -25.13
CA TYR A 301 -0.61 -1.01 -24.85
C TYR A 301 -0.28 -2.43 -24.36
N LEU A 302 0.81 -3.03 -24.87
CA LEU A 302 1.27 -4.36 -24.45
C LEU A 302 1.73 -4.34 -22.99
N VAL A 303 2.55 -3.36 -22.62
CA VAL A 303 3.02 -3.16 -21.24
C VAL A 303 1.85 -2.86 -20.30
N ALA A 304 0.84 -2.10 -20.74
CA ALA A 304 -0.35 -1.83 -19.94
C ALA A 304 -1.16 -3.11 -19.66
N ALA A 305 -1.32 -3.98 -20.66
CA ALA A 305 -2.00 -5.27 -20.50
C ALA A 305 -1.23 -6.22 -19.55
N LEU A 306 0.10 -6.31 -19.70
CA LEU A 306 0.96 -7.10 -18.80
C LEU A 306 0.88 -6.62 -17.36
N LYS A 307 0.93 -5.31 -17.12
CA LYS A 307 0.78 -4.73 -15.77
C LYS A 307 -0.58 -5.05 -15.17
N LYS A 308 -1.65 -5.02 -15.99
CA LYS A 308 -3.00 -5.37 -15.52
C LYS A 308 -3.12 -6.87 -15.23
N TYR A 309 -2.43 -7.71 -15.98
CA TYR A 309 -2.39 -9.14 -15.73
C TYR A 309 -1.53 -9.47 -14.50
N HIS A 310 -0.50 -8.69 -14.23
CA HIS A 310 0.26 -8.74 -12.99
C HIS A 310 -0.62 -8.39 -11.77
N ASP A 311 -1.42 -7.32 -11.85
CA ASP A 311 -2.36 -6.95 -10.79
C ASP A 311 -3.36 -8.10 -10.51
N TYR A 312 -3.84 -8.79 -11.54
CA TYR A 312 -4.74 -9.94 -11.43
C TYR A 312 -4.07 -11.11 -10.70
N PHE A 313 -2.89 -11.53 -11.13
CA PHE A 313 -2.17 -12.63 -10.47
C PHE A 313 -1.80 -12.29 -9.04
N TYR A 314 -1.43 -11.06 -8.80
CA TYR A 314 -1.19 -10.58 -7.45
C TYR A 314 -2.46 -10.64 -6.58
N ALA A 315 -3.61 -10.28 -7.15
CA ALA A 315 -4.89 -10.38 -6.45
C ALA A 315 -5.27 -11.84 -6.13
N LEU A 316 -5.01 -12.78 -7.04
CA LEU A 316 -5.23 -14.22 -6.81
C LEU A 316 -4.32 -14.77 -5.72
N ASP A 317 -3.02 -14.45 -5.75
CA ASP A 317 -2.03 -14.94 -4.79
C ASP A 317 -2.27 -14.40 -3.38
N THR A 318 -2.78 -13.19 -3.27
CA THR A 318 -3.07 -12.52 -1.99
C THR A 318 -4.48 -12.79 -1.46
N GLY A 319 -5.33 -13.50 -2.21
CA GLY A 319 -6.72 -13.75 -1.85
C GLY A 319 -7.62 -12.51 -1.97
N PHE A 320 -7.14 -11.45 -2.63
CA PHE A 320 -7.90 -10.21 -2.89
C PHE A 320 -8.76 -10.34 -4.16
N VAL A 321 -9.68 -11.28 -4.18
CA VAL A 321 -10.86 -11.17 -5.02
C VAL A 321 -11.91 -10.44 -4.18
N SER A 322 -11.91 -9.11 -4.21
CA SER A 322 -12.94 -8.33 -3.54
C SER A 322 -14.28 -8.63 -4.19
N SER A 323 -15.17 -9.22 -3.41
CA SER A 323 -16.60 -9.30 -3.67
C SER A 323 -17.21 -7.89 -3.76
#